data_66a8abd19edd4ce8583662739b334764
#
_entry.id   66a8abd19edd4ce8583662739b334764
#
_cell.length_a   1.000
_cell.length_b   1.000
_cell.length_c   1.000
_cell.angle_alpha   90.00
_cell.angle_beta   90.00
_cell.angle_gamma   90.00
#
_symmetry.space_group_name_H-M   'P 1'
#
loop_
_entity.id
_entity.type
_entity.pdbx_description
1 polymer ?
#
loop_
_entity_poly.entity_id
_entity_poly.type
_entity_poly.pdbx_seq_one_letter_code
_entity_poly.pdbx_strand_id
1 'polypeptide(L)'
;DPDGWKRAALEMVQEAGIELRLHSWFSHTLVEDGVVKGVVCESKSGPQAILGQVVIDATGDLDVAASAGAPHTGGNYIMTTVFRLGGVDTDAAERYEREEPEAYSALDRQIKKILGGSWGLWWLKTPLPDVVWCNCPHMAGLDGQKVEDLTRAEIQGRKHLHALVDFGNGATGSFLTC
;
A
#
# COMPACT_ATOMS: atom_id res chain seq x y z
N ASP A 1 -14.55 6.66 -0.43
CA ASP A 1 -14.85 5.66 -1.49
C ASP A 1 -13.71 5.64 -2.51
N PRO A 2 -12.86 4.59 -2.50
CA PRO A 2 -11.71 4.49 -3.43
C PRO A 2 -12.12 4.40 -4.90
N ASP A 3 -13.25 3.77 -5.21
CA ASP A 3 -13.71 3.62 -6.59
C ASP A 3 -14.29 4.92 -7.13
N GLY A 4 -14.99 5.68 -6.29
CA GLY A 4 -15.41 7.04 -6.61
C GLY A 4 -14.22 7.96 -6.90
N TRP A 5 -13.14 7.83 -6.13
CA TRP A 5 -11.90 8.57 -6.37
C TRP A 5 -11.25 8.21 -7.72
N LYS A 6 -11.13 6.92 -8.02
CA LYS A 6 -10.56 6.47 -9.31
C LYS A 6 -11.35 7.00 -10.50
N ARG A 7 -12.68 6.98 -10.39
CA ARG A 7 -13.58 7.52 -11.43
C ARG A 7 -13.36 9.02 -11.62
N ALA A 8 -13.40 9.79 -10.54
CA ALA A 8 -13.21 11.25 -10.61
C ALA A 8 -11.84 11.63 -11.19
N ALA A 9 -10.76 10.94 -10.77
CA ALA A 9 -9.43 11.15 -11.30
C ALA A 9 -9.35 10.83 -12.81
N LEU A 10 -9.97 9.75 -13.26
CA LEU A 10 -10.02 9.40 -14.68
C LEU A 10 -10.79 10.45 -15.51
N GLU A 11 -11.95 10.88 -15.03
CA GLU A 11 -12.76 11.93 -15.66
C GLU A 11 -11.94 13.23 -15.81
N MET A 12 -11.25 13.68 -14.76
CA MET A 12 -10.41 14.89 -14.79
C MET A 12 -9.28 14.79 -15.83
N VAL A 13 -8.61 13.64 -15.92
CA VAL A 13 -7.52 13.40 -16.89
C VAL A 13 -8.06 13.45 -18.33
N GLN A 14 -9.23 12.85 -18.58
CA GLN A 14 -9.87 12.83 -19.89
C GLN A 14 -10.37 14.22 -20.31
N GLU A 15 -11.01 14.97 -19.40
CA GLU A 15 -11.46 16.34 -19.62
C GLU A 15 -10.30 17.30 -19.94
N ALA A 16 -9.14 17.07 -19.33
CA ALA A 16 -7.92 17.84 -19.61
C ALA A 16 -7.26 17.46 -20.95
N GLY A 17 -7.77 16.47 -21.68
CA GLY A 17 -7.21 16.01 -22.95
C GLY A 17 -5.83 15.37 -22.83
N ILE A 18 -5.50 14.82 -21.67
CA ILE A 18 -4.21 14.18 -21.38
C ILE A 18 -4.17 12.79 -22.04
N GLU A 19 -3.07 12.48 -22.75
CA GLU A 19 -2.82 11.13 -23.23
C GLU A 19 -2.46 10.21 -22.06
N LEU A 20 -3.41 9.35 -21.65
CA LEU A 20 -3.25 8.43 -20.54
C LEU A 20 -2.75 7.06 -21.02
N ARG A 21 -1.71 6.54 -20.36
CA ARG A 21 -1.13 5.22 -20.60
C ARG A 21 -1.17 4.38 -19.33
N LEU A 22 -2.23 3.60 -19.16
CA LEU A 22 -2.36 2.65 -18.05
C LEU A 22 -1.55 1.38 -18.30
N HIS A 23 -1.29 0.61 -17.24
CA HIS A 23 -0.50 -0.64 -17.30
C HIS A 23 0.88 -0.46 -17.96
N SER A 24 1.47 0.72 -17.74
CA SER A 24 2.82 1.06 -18.19
C SER A 24 3.72 1.24 -16.96
N TRP A 25 4.80 0.50 -16.94
CA TRP A 25 5.75 0.50 -15.83
C TRP A 25 6.99 1.32 -16.20
N PHE A 26 7.40 2.25 -15.36
CA PHE A 26 8.65 2.99 -15.59
C PHE A 26 9.84 2.03 -15.59
N SER A 27 10.75 2.19 -16.56
CA SER A 27 11.96 1.38 -16.70
C SER A 27 13.21 2.22 -16.44
N HIS A 28 13.42 3.28 -17.21
CA HIS A 28 14.55 4.18 -17.03
C HIS A 28 14.31 5.55 -17.66
N THR A 29 15.15 6.51 -17.28
CA THR A 29 15.11 7.88 -17.79
C THR A 29 16.05 8.05 -18.97
N LEU A 30 15.61 8.75 -20.01
CA LEU A 30 16.43 9.14 -21.14
C LEU A 30 17.11 10.46 -20.81
N VAL A 31 18.45 10.45 -20.74
CA VAL A 31 19.26 11.63 -20.44
C VAL A 31 20.29 11.83 -21.55
N GLU A 32 20.35 13.05 -22.09
CA GLU A 32 21.38 13.49 -23.04
C GLU A 32 22.01 14.79 -22.55
N ASP A 33 23.30 14.84 -22.48
CA ASP A 33 24.08 16.00 -22.01
C ASP A 33 23.63 16.56 -20.66
N GLY A 34 23.24 15.67 -19.73
CA GLY A 34 22.73 16.03 -18.41
C GLY A 34 21.28 16.57 -18.40
N VAL A 35 20.58 16.49 -19.52
CA VAL A 35 19.18 16.96 -19.67
C VAL A 35 18.27 15.75 -19.85
N VAL A 36 17.22 15.69 -19.02
CA VAL A 36 16.17 14.68 -19.17
C VAL A 36 15.36 14.96 -20.43
N LYS A 37 15.31 13.99 -21.35
CA LYS A 37 14.57 14.05 -22.62
C LYS A 37 13.26 13.31 -22.60
N GLY A 38 13.08 12.40 -21.63
CA GLY A 38 11.91 11.57 -21.53
C GLY A 38 12.14 10.35 -20.65
N VAL A 39 11.26 9.39 -20.76
CA VAL A 39 11.30 8.13 -20.02
C VAL A 39 11.04 6.94 -20.94
N VAL A 40 11.50 5.76 -20.53
CA VAL A 40 11.11 4.49 -21.13
C VAL A 40 10.19 3.77 -20.17
N CYS A 41 9.05 3.34 -20.68
CA CYS A 41 8.08 2.52 -19.97
C CYS A 41 7.94 1.15 -20.62
N GLU A 42 7.79 0.13 -19.79
CA GLU A 42 7.50 -1.24 -20.19
C GLU A 42 5.99 -1.50 -20.10
N SER A 43 5.46 -2.18 -21.09
CA SER A 43 4.07 -2.62 -21.12
C SER A 43 3.96 -3.96 -21.88
N LYS A 44 2.76 -4.50 -22.00
CA LYS A 44 2.53 -5.69 -22.86
C LYS A 44 2.82 -5.44 -24.35
N SER A 45 2.90 -4.17 -24.77
CA SER A 45 3.29 -3.78 -26.12
C SER A 45 4.81 -3.66 -26.30
N GLY A 46 5.59 -4.00 -25.27
CA GLY A 46 7.02 -3.85 -25.21
C GLY A 46 7.46 -2.48 -24.68
N PRO A 47 8.77 -2.20 -24.70
CA PRO A 47 9.33 -0.92 -24.25
C PRO A 47 8.94 0.22 -25.19
N GLN A 48 8.59 1.35 -24.63
CA GLN A 48 8.23 2.56 -25.38
C GLN A 48 8.90 3.79 -24.76
N ALA A 49 9.56 4.59 -25.60
CA ALA A 49 10.07 5.89 -25.21
C ALA A 49 8.97 6.95 -25.28
N ILE A 50 8.84 7.73 -24.23
CA ILE A 50 7.93 8.88 -24.15
C ILE A 50 8.81 10.11 -23.96
N LEU A 51 8.86 10.95 -24.98
CA LEU A 51 9.69 12.17 -24.96
C LEU A 51 8.86 13.35 -24.43
N GLY A 52 9.51 14.25 -23.71
CA GLY A 52 8.89 15.46 -23.18
C GLY A 52 9.90 16.58 -22.98
N GLN A 53 9.44 17.84 -23.12
CA GLN A 53 10.26 19.01 -22.79
C GLN A 53 10.43 19.19 -21.28
N VAL A 54 9.46 18.76 -20.50
CA VAL A 54 9.43 18.74 -19.04
C VAL A 54 8.94 17.38 -18.60
N VAL A 55 9.63 16.79 -17.62
CA VAL A 55 9.23 15.52 -17.00
C VAL A 55 8.96 15.77 -15.53
N ILE A 56 7.78 15.37 -15.07
CA ILE A 56 7.38 15.44 -13.67
C ILE A 56 7.43 14.03 -13.10
N ASP A 57 8.28 13.85 -12.09
CA ASP A 57 8.36 12.58 -11.36
C ASP A 57 7.28 12.54 -10.27
N ALA A 58 6.30 11.67 -10.45
CA ALA A 58 5.24 11.39 -9.49
C ALA A 58 5.14 9.88 -9.21
N THR A 59 6.27 9.16 -9.31
CA THR A 59 6.34 7.70 -9.11
C THR A 59 6.13 7.28 -7.66
N GLY A 60 6.33 8.18 -6.71
CA GLY A 60 6.24 7.91 -5.27
C GLY A 60 7.61 7.68 -4.62
N ASP A 61 8.53 7.02 -5.36
CA ASP A 61 9.85 6.64 -4.86
C ASP A 61 11.01 7.39 -5.55
N LEU A 62 10.72 8.47 -6.30
CA LEU A 62 11.69 9.24 -7.08
C LEU A 62 12.40 8.42 -8.17
N ASP A 63 11.72 7.45 -8.78
CA ASP A 63 12.33 6.52 -9.74
C ASP A 63 12.91 7.23 -10.95
N VAL A 64 12.21 8.24 -11.47
CA VAL A 64 12.66 9.01 -12.64
C VAL A 64 13.86 9.87 -12.29
N ALA A 65 13.81 10.60 -11.17
CA ALA A 65 14.88 11.49 -10.73
C ALA A 65 16.16 10.70 -10.37
N ALA A 66 16.02 9.59 -9.64
CA ALA A 66 17.12 8.69 -9.30
C ALA A 66 17.75 8.07 -10.54
N SER A 67 16.95 7.59 -11.49
CA SER A 67 17.41 7.04 -12.77
C SER A 67 18.12 8.09 -13.64
N ALA A 68 17.75 9.35 -13.52
CA ALA A 68 18.40 10.47 -14.20
C ALA A 68 19.74 10.88 -13.54
N GLY A 69 20.12 10.30 -12.40
CA GLY A 69 21.33 10.64 -11.66
C GLY A 69 21.20 11.89 -10.78
N ALA A 70 19.96 12.34 -10.48
CA ALA A 70 19.75 13.48 -9.59
C ALA A 70 20.19 13.14 -8.15
N PRO A 71 20.84 14.08 -7.43
CA PRO A 71 21.17 13.86 -6.03
C PRO A 71 19.92 13.62 -5.19
N HIS A 72 19.92 12.56 -4.41
CA HIS A 72 18.80 12.20 -3.54
C HIS A 72 19.30 11.53 -2.27
N THR A 73 18.46 11.52 -1.24
CA THR A 73 18.73 10.76 0.00
C THR A 73 17.89 9.51 -0.02
N GLY A 74 18.54 8.37 0.20
CA GLY A 74 17.85 7.09 0.37
C GLY A 74 17.35 6.90 1.80
N GLY A 75 16.39 6.03 1.99
CA GLY A 75 15.88 5.59 3.29
C GLY A 75 15.02 4.35 3.16
N ASN A 76 15.04 3.50 4.18
CA ASN A 76 14.16 2.35 4.24
C ASN A 76 12.86 2.75 4.94
N TYR A 77 11.76 2.63 4.22
CA TYR A 77 10.43 2.82 4.80
C TYR A 77 9.86 1.48 5.26
N ILE A 78 8.92 1.54 6.20
CA ILE A 78 8.22 0.33 6.66
C ILE A 78 7.27 -0.14 5.56
N MET A 79 7.38 -1.40 5.17
CA MET A 79 6.47 -2.03 4.22
C MET A 79 5.21 -2.50 4.92
N THR A 80 4.07 -2.38 4.26
CA THR A 80 2.76 -2.74 4.83
C THR A 80 1.97 -3.59 3.86
N THR A 81 1.42 -4.69 4.35
CA THR A 81 0.42 -5.47 3.61
C THR A 81 -0.96 -4.89 3.90
N VAL A 82 -1.56 -4.27 2.91
CA VAL A 82 -2.92 -3.72 3.02
C VAL A 82 -3.93 -4.78 2.60
N PHE A 83 -5.02 -4.92 3.36
CA PHE A 83 -6.08 -5.89 3.04
C PHE A 83 -7.46 -5.39 3.47
N ARG A 84 -8.49 -6.07 2.99
CA ARG A 84 -9.86 -5.89 3.46
C ARG A 84 -10.26 -7.09 4.31
N LEU A 85 -11.00 -6.81 5.38
CA LEU A 85 -11.59 -7.81 6.24
C LEU A 85 -13.11 -7.63 6.22
N GLY A 86 -13.84 -8.68 5.87
CA GLY A 86 -15.29 -8.70 5.87
C GLY A 86 -15.86 -9.37 7.12
N GLY A 87 -17.15 -9.19 7.37
CA GLY A 87 -17.84 -9.77 8.53
C GLY A 87 -17.48 -9.11 9.86
N VAL A 88 -17.03 -7.84 9.83
CA VAL A 88 -16.61 -7.11 11.03
C VAL A 88 -17.78 -6.30 11.58
N ASP A 89 -18.20 -6.59 12.82
CA ASP A 89 -19.10 -5.70 13.57
C ASP A 89 -18.34 -4.46 14.06
N THR A 90 -18.29 -3.43 13.18
CA THR A 90 -17.54 -2.21 13.45
C THR A 90 -18.09 -1.42 14.64
N ASP A 91 -19.39 -1.49 14.91
CA ASP A 91 -20.01 -0.79 16.02
C ASP A 91 -19.68 -1.49 17.35
N ALA A 92 -19.63 -2.82 17.35
CA ALA A 92 -19.18 -3.58 18.51
C ALA A 92 -17.68 -3.34 18.78
N ALA A 93 -16.85 -3.27 17.74
CA ALA A 93 -15.43 -2.99 17.88
C ALA A 93 -15.17 -1.58 18.48
N GLU A 94 -15.85 -0.55 17.98
CA GLU A 94 -15.75 0.81 18.53
C GLU A 94 -16.29 0.94 19.96
N ARG A 95 -17.37 0.21 20.28
CA ARG A 95 -17.89 0.15 21.66
C ARG A 95 -16.88 -0.51 22.59
N TYR A 96 -16.30 -1.63 22.19
CA TYR A 96 -15.33 -2.38 22.98
C TYR A 96 -14.09 -1.52 23.32
N GLU A 97 -13.55 -0.81 22.33
CA GLU A 97 -12.44 0.13 22.55
C GLU A 97 -12.77 1.21 23.58
N ARG A 98 -14.00 1.76 23.51
CA ARG A 98 -14.44 2.86 24.39
C ARG A 98 -14.81 2.39 25.78
N GLU A 99 -15.49 1.26 25.90
CA GLU A 99 -16.10 0.78 27.14
C GLU A 99 -15.16 -0.13 27.96
N GLU A 100 -14.23 -0.81 27.27
CA GLU A 100 -13.28 -1.79 27.84
C GLU A 100 -11.81 -1.45 27.48
N PRO A 101 -11.30 -0.25 27.76
CA PRO A 101 -10.00 0.21 27.23
C PRO A 101 -8.81 -0.63 27.71
N GLU A 102 -8.86 -1.20 28.92
CA GLU A 102 -7.80 -2.07 29.42
C GLU A 102 -7.77 -3.42 28.70
N ALA A 103 -8.94 -4.02 28.47
CA ALA A 103 -9.09 -5.26 27.74
C ALA A 103 -8.71 -5.06 26.26
N TYR A 104 -9.13 -3.95 25.65
CA TYR A 104 -8.73 -3.56 24.30
C TYR A 104 -7.21 -3.41 24.19
N SER A 105 -6.56 -2.73 25.13
CA SER A 105 -5.09 -2.60 25.16
C SER A 105 -4.38 -3.95 25.33
N ALA A 106 -4.96 -4.87 26.07
CA ALA A 106 -4.42 -6.22 26.22
C ALA A 106 -4.53 -7.01 24.92
N LEU A 107 -5.66 -6.90 24.23
CA LEU A 107 -5.91 -7.49 22.90
C LEU A 107 -4.94 -6.92 21.85
N ASP A 108 -4.79 -5.60 21.80
CA ASP A 108 -3.86 -4.91 20.89
C ASP A 108 -2.41 -5.38 21.07
N ARG A 109 -1.97 -5.61 22.32
CA ARG A 109 -0.64 -6.17 22.59
C ARG A 109 -0.47 -7.59 22.04
N GLN A 110 -1.53 -8.42 22.06
CA GLN A 110 -1.49 -9.75 21.46
C GLN A 110 -1.43 -9.68 19.94
N ILE A 111 -2.28 -8.83 19.36
CA ILE A 111 -2.29 -8.58 17.90
C ILE A 111 -0.93 -8.08 17.42
N LYS A 112 -0.31 -7.13 18.13
CA LYS A 112 1.05 -6.66 17.82
C LYS A 112 2.08 -7.79 17.74
N LYS A 113 2.03 -8.75 18.65
CA LYS A 113 2.93 -9.92 18.60
C LYS A 113 2.70 -10.78 17.37
N ILE A 114 1.44 -11.01 17.01
CA ILE A 114 1.05 -11.79 15.82
C ILE A 114 1.52 -11.07 14.54
N LEU A 115 1.41 -9.74 14.51
CA LEU A 115 1.79 -8.90 13.37
C LEU A 115 3.31 -8.59 13.30
N GLY A 116 4.15 -9.27 14.08
CA GLY A 116 5.61 -9.11 14.05
C GLY A 116 6.15 -7.99 14.94
N GLY A 117 5.31 -7.41 15.83
CA GLY A 117 5.75 -6.58 16.96
C GLY A 117 5.89 -5.08 16.69
N SER A 118 5.63 -4.59 15.48
CA SER A 118 5.84 -3.16 15.18
C SER A 118 4.62 -2.29 15.51
N TRP A 119 3.47 -2.62 14.99
CA TRP A 119 2.23 -1.82 15.13
C TRP A 119 1.04 -2.76 15.35
N GLY A 120 -0.02 -2.26 16.00
CA GLY A 120 -1.26 -2.99 16.17
C GLY A 120 -2.12 -3.03 14.91
N LEU A 121 -3.32 -3.55 15.09
CA LEU A 121 -4.33 -3.52 14.04
C LEU A 121 -4.83 -2.08 13.86
N TRP A 122 -4.61 -1.52 12.69
CA TRP A 122 -5.19 -0.25 12.30
C TRP A 122 -6.15 -0.45 11.13
N TRP A 123 -7.37 0.05 11.27
CA TRP A 123 -8.43 -0.15 10.29
C TRP A 123 -9.31 1.09 10.11
N LEU A 124 -9.95 1.17 8.96
CA LEU A 124 -10.92 2.19 8.60
C LEU A 124 -12.20 1.54 8.09
N LYS A 125 -13.34 2.13 8.42
CA LYS A 125 -14.63 1.77 7.80
C LYS A 125 -14.59 2.01 6.30
N THR A 126 -15.19 1.12 5.52
CA THR A 126 -15.38 1.29 4.09
C THR A 126 -16.84 1.65 3.80
N PRO A 127 -17.20 2.09 2.58
CA PRO A 127 -18.59 2.27 2.19
C PRO A 127 -19.41 0.97 2.16
N LEU A 128 -18.76 -0.18 2.16
CA LEU A 128 -19.42 -1.47 2.25
C LEU A 128 -19.73 -1.80 3.72
N PRO A 129 -20.96 -2.21 4.06
CA PRO A 129 -21.27 -2.64 5.41
C PRO A 129 -20.37 -3.82 5.81
N ASP A 130 -20.02 -3.88 7.07
CA ASP A 130 -19.23 -4.96 7.68
C ASP A 130 -17.87 -5.25 7.02
N VAL A 131 -17.36 -4.33 6.21
CA VAL A 131 -16.04 -4.42 5.57
C VAL A 131 -15.15 -3.29 6.03
N VAL A 132 -13.99 -3.63 6.57
CA VAL A 132 -12.95 -2.68 6.95
C VAL A 132 -11.73 -2.79 6.04
N TRP A 133 -11.03 -1.68 5.87
CA TRP A 133 -9.73 -1.61 5.22
C TRP A 133 -8.66 -1.55 6.31
N CYS A 134 -7.71 -2.48 6.27
CA CYS A 134 -6.66 -2.64 7.27
C CYS A 134 -5.30 -2.27 6.69
N ASN A 135 -4.55 -1.48 7.45
CA ASN A 135 -3.18 -1.05 7.11
C ASN A 135 -2.18 -1.73 8.08
N CYS A 136 -2.06 -3.02 7.94
CA CYS A 136 -1.17 -3.90 8.72
C CYS A 136 -1.04 -5.26 8.00
N PRO A 137 -0.06 -6.13 8.33
CA PRO A 137 1.07 -5.88 9.21
C PRO A 137 2.11 -4.94 8.62
N HIS A 138 2.93 -4.37 9.51
CA HIS A 138 4.07 -3.54 9.13
C HIS A 138 5.36 -4.33 9.28
N MET A 139 6.20 -4.32 8.25
CA MET A 139 7.45 -5.05 8.20
C MET A 139 8.62 -4.08 8.09
N ALA A 140 9.44 -4.02 9.13
CA ALA A 140 10.66 -3.21 9.18
C ALA A 140 11.89 -4.01 8.75
N GLY A 141 12.96 -3.30 8.39
CA GLY A 141 14.26 -3.90 8.09
C GLY A 141 14.36 -4.55 6.70
N LEU A 142 13.41 -4.25 5.82
CA LEU A 142 13.42 -4.65 4.42
C LEU A 142 13.65 -3.44 3.52
N ASP A 143 14.28 -3.66 2.37
CA ASP A 143 14.59 -2.63 1.39
C ASP A 143 13.57 -2.69 0.23
N GLY A 144 12.69 -1.67 0.14
CA GLY A 144 11.66 -1.58 -0.89
C GLY A 144 12.17 -1.42 -2.32
N GLN A 145 13.46 -1.19 -2.50
CA GLN A 145 14.10 -1.12 -3.81
C GLN A 145 14.64 -2.49 -4.28
N LYS A 146 14.59 -3.51 -3.41
CA LYS A 146 15.05 -4.87 -3.72
C LYS A 146 13.89 -5.82 -3.91
N VAL A 147 13.82 -6.44 -5.08
CA VAL A 147 12.74 -7.39 -5.41
C VAL A 147 12.70 -8.58 -4.45
N GLU A 148 13.85 -9.01 -3.93
CA GLU A 148 13.97 -10.09 -2.95
C GLU A 148 13.30 -9.70 -1.63
N ASP A 149 13.49 -8.46 -1.18
CA ASP A 149 12.90 -7.94 0.06
C ASP A 149 11.40 -7.66 -0.11
N LEU A 150 10.98 -7.13 -1.26
CA LEU A 150 9.56 -7.01 -1.61
C LEU A 150 8.86 -8.37 -1.62
N THR A 151 9.48 -9.38 -2.22
CA THR A 151 8.97 -10.76 -2.24
C THR A 151 8.87 -11.33 -0.84
N ARG A 152 9.88 -11.10 -0.01
CA ARG A 152 9.89 -11.52 1.40
C ARG A 152 8.78 -10.83 2.19
N ALA A 153 8.59 -9.52 1.99
CA ALA A 153 7.52 -8.75 2.62
C ALA A 153 6.14 -9.31 2.27
N GLU A 154 5.90 -9.60 1.00
CA GLU A 154 4.64 -10.21 0.53
C GLU A 154 4.35 -11.56 1.19
N ILE A 155 5.36 -12.42 1.27
CA ILE A 155 5.23 -13.75 1.89
C ILE A 155 4.98 -13.62 3.41
N GLN A 156 5.76 -12.78 4.09
CA GLN A 156 5.62 -12.56 5.54
C GLN A 156 4.29 -11.88 5.89
N GLY A 157 3.92 -10.86 5.12
CA GLY A 157 2.67 -10.15 5.32
C GLY A 157 1.45 -11.09 5.25
N ARG A 158 1.40 -11.97 4.25
CA ARG A 158 0.32 -12.97 4.15
C ARG A 158 0.30 -13.96 5.31
N LYS A 159 1.46 -14.40 5.79
CA LYS A 159 1.53 -15.29 6.97
C LYS A 159 0.99 -14.60 8.23
N HIS A 160 1.36 -13.35 8.46
CA HIS A 160 0.86 -12.58 9.59
C HIS A 160 -0.65 -12.32 9.48
N LEU A 161 -1.14 -12.05 8.27
CA LEU A 161 -2.56 -11.86 8.01
C LEU A 161 -3.36 -13.13 8.34
N HIS A 162 -2.93 -14.29 7.87
CA HIS A 162 -3.60 -15.56 8.21
C HIS A 162 -3.57 -15.81 9.72
N ALA A 163 -2.44 -15.60 10.38
CA ALA A 163 -2.34 -15.74 11.83
C ALA A 163 -3.27 -14.76 12.59
N LEU A 164 -3.46 -13.55 12.08
CA LEU A 164 -4.40 -12.58 12.64
C LEU A 164 -5.86 -13.06 12.50
N VAL A 165 -6.24 -13.56 11.33
CA VAL A 165 -7.60 -14.08 11.08
C VAL A 165 -7.87 -15.31 11.95
N ASP A 166 -6.91 -16.24 12.03
CA ASP A 166 -7.02 -17.45 12.88
C ASP A 166 -7.17 -17.06 14.37
N PHE A 167 -6.39 -16.08 14.82
CA PHE A 167 -6.50 -15.54 16.18
C PHE A 167 -7.88 -14.90 16.42
N GLY A 168 -8.37 -14.08 15.50
CA GLY A 168 -9.66 -13.42 15.59
C GLY A 168 -10.81 -14.42 15.67
N ASN A 169 -10.77 -15.49 14.88
CA ASN A 169 -11.77 -16.56 14.90
C ASN A 169 -11.72 -17.40 16.17
N GLY A 170 -10.55 -17.58 16.79
CA GLY A 170 -10.37 -18.38 18.00
C GLY A 170 -10.53 -17.62 19.32
N ALA A 171 -10.10 -16.35 19.35
CA ALA A 171 -9.99 -15.60 20.61
C ALA A 171 -11.26 -14.81 20.97
N THR A 172 -12.07 -14.44 20.02
CA THR A 172 -13.14 -13.44 20.25
C THR A 172 -14.54 -13.92 20.02
N GLY A 173 -14.78 -15.05 19.37
CA GLY A 173 -16.12 -15.61 19.13
C GLY A 173 -17.18 -14.67 18.55
N SER A 174 -16.86 -13.38 18.35
CA SER A 174 -17.83 -12.36 18.03
C SER A 174 -17.35 -11.19 17.14
N PHE A 175 -16.04 -11.02 16.88
CA PHE A 175 -15.58 -9.85 16.11
C PHE A 175 -15.19 -10.14 14.66
N LEU A 176 -14.83 -11.37 14.34
CA LEU A 176 -14.43 -11.80 13.00
C LEU A 176 -15.16 -13.08 12.66
N THR A 177 -16.32 -12.98 12.06
CA THR A 177 -16.96 -14.11 11.38
C THR A 177 -16.59 -14.04 9.91
N CYS A 178 -15.64 -14.87 9.48
CA CYS A 178 -15.39 -15.13 8.06
C CYS A 178 -16.40 -16.14 7.52
#